data_0f6b0031351456eea1e8bd7fdfe030c0
#
_entry.id   0f6b0031351456eea1e8bd7fdfe030c0
#
_cell.length_a   1.000
_cell.length_b   1.000
_cell.length_c   1.000
_cell.angle_alpha   90.00
_cell.angle_beta   90.00
_cell.angle_gamma   90.00
#
_symmetry.space_group_name_H-M   'P 1'
#
loop_
_entity.id
_entity.type
_entity.pdbx_description
1 polymer ?
#
loop_
_entity_poly.entity_id
_entity_poly.type
_entity_poly.pdbx_seq_one_letter_code
_entity_poly.pdbx_strand_id
1 'polypeptide(L)'
;MLYLKAMNPEDAAAEYACLQDLPGENGFTNEAYGIPFECFVEEEIPRRLRCAQGRDLLPGRVPETYFFLWDGDTPVALFKVRHFLNDALRKGSGHMGYGVRRTCRGRGYATRGLALAIQKAREMVPENELYLSAGKENLASLRAQLKNGAYIHHQDGEKYYTRIKL
;
A
#
# COMPACT_ATOMS: atom_id res chain seq x y z
N MET A 1 18.86 6.54 3.39
CA MET A 1 17.80 7.57 3.22
C MET A 1 16.53 6.86 2.75
N LEU A 2 15.39 7.13 3.37
CA LEU A 2 14.10 6.53 2.98
C LEU A 2 13.41 7.38 1.90
N TYR A 3 12.90 6.72 0.88
CA TYR A 3 12.11 7.35 -0.17
C TYR A 3 11.11 6.38 -0.77
N LEU A 4 10.04 6.89 -1.39
CA LEU A 4 9.10 6.09 -2.16
C LEU A 4 9.39 6.23 -3.65
N LYS A 5 9.42 5.08 -4.33
CA LYS A 5 9.53 4.99 -5.79
C LYS A 5 8.38 4.13 -6.31
N ALA A 6 7.70 4.60 -7.35
CA ALA A 6 6.66 3.81 -8.00
C ALA A 6 7.28 2.57 -8.66
N MET A 7 6.52 1.47 -8.65
CA MET A 7 6.89 0.25 -9.36
C MET A 7 7.33 0.55 -10.78
N ASN A 8 8.43 -0.06 -11.22
CA ASN A 8 8.96 0.15 -12.55
C ASN A 8 9.78 -1.06 -13.03
N PRO A 9 9.94 -1.26 -14.36
CA PRO A 9 10.67 -2.41 -14.90
C PRO A 9 12.17 -2.41 -14.58
N GLU A 10 12.78 -1.25 -14.35
CA GLU A 10 14.23 -1.11 -14.12
C GLU A 10 14.64 -1.71 -12.77
N ASP A 11 13.74 -1.66 -11.78
CA ASP A 11 13.97 -2.19 -10.43
C ASP A 11 13.36 -3.58 -10.21
N ALA A 12 12.90 -4.24 -11.28
CA ALA A 12 12.12 -5.48 -11.21
C ALA A 12 12.72 -6.56 -10.29
N ALA A 13 14.05 -6.76 -10.33
CA ALA A 13 14.70 -7.78 -9.52
C ALA A 13 14.60 -7.48 -8.02
N ALA A 14 14.83 -6.23 -7.62
CA ALA A 14 14.75 -5.81 -6.22
C ALA A 14 13.30 -5.76 -5.72
N GLU A 15 12.38 -5.26 -6.54
CA GLU A 15 10.94 -5.23 -6.24
C GLU A 15 10.36 -6.65 -6.09
N TYR A 16 10.73 -7.56 -6.98
CA TYR A 16 10.36 -8.97 -6.88
C TYR A 16 10.86 -9.60 -5.58
N ALA A 17 12.14 -9.42 -5.25
CA ALA A 17 12.70 -9.94 -3.99
C ALA A 17 11.97 -9.37 -2.76
N CYS A 18 11.56 -8.10 -2.79
CA CYS A 18 10.74 -7.50 -1.75
C CYS A 18 9.39 -8.21 -1.64
N LEU A 19 8.70 -8.43 -2.77
CA LEU A 19 7.38 -9.05 -2.81
C LEU A 19 7.40 -10.52 -2.37
N GLN A 20 8.50 -11.26 -2.60
CA GLN A 20 8.64 -12.65 -2.13
C GLN A 20 8.88 -12.75 -0.61
N ASP A 21 9.23 -11.66 0.07
CA ASP A 21 9.32 -11.57 1.54
C ASP A 21 8.11 -10.85 2.17
N LEU A 22 7.01 -10.72 1.41
CA LEU A 22 5.82 -9.99 1.79
C LEU A 22 4.55 -10.82 1.53
N PRO A 23 4.31 -11.87 2.31
CA PRO A 23 3.10 -12.70 2.14
C PRO A 23 1.83 -11.90 2.39
N GLY A 24 0.73 -12.32 1.79
CA GLY A 24 -0.60 -11.79 2.10
C GLY A 24 -1.00 -12.17 3.53
N GLU A 25 -1.22 -11.16 4.36
CA GLU A 25 -1.65 -11.34 5.75
C GLU A 25 -2.35 -10.07 6.28
N ASN A 26 -3.13 -10.20 7.35
CA ASN A 26 -3.80 -9.07 8.01
C ASN A 26 -4.64 -8.19 7.05
N GLY A 27 -5.25 -8.79 6.03
CA GLY A 27 -6.02 -8.08 5.02
C GLY A 27 -5.19 -7.43 3.91
N PHE A 28 -3.86 -7.47 3.99
CA PHE A 28 -2.98 -7.09 2.89
C PHE A 28 -2.88 -8.24 1.88
N THR A 29 -3.10 -7.93 0.60
CA THR A 29 -2.99 -8.90 -0.49
C THR A 29 -1.74 -8.64 -1.31
N ASN A 30 -1.06 -9.71 -1.72
CA ASN A 30 0.10 -9.65 -2.61
C ASN A 30 -0.03 -10.73 -3.69
N GLU A 31 -0.55 -10.35 -4.85
CA GLU A 31 -0.79 -11.25 -5.97
C GLU A 31 0.52 -11.72 -6.62
N ALA A 32 1.62 -11.00 -6.41
CA ALA A 32 2.94 -11.36 -6.92
C ALA A 32 3.72 -12.33 -6.01
N TYR A 33 3.16 -12.67 -4.84
CA TYR A 33 3.80 -13.64 -3.94
C TYR A 33 3.74 -15.05 -4.53
N GLY A 34 4.90 -15.67 -4.71
CA GLY A 34 5.01 -17.04 -5.22
C GLY A 34 4.91 -17.19 -6.74
N ILE A 35 4.71 -16.13 -7.52
CA ILE A 35 4.75 -16.23 -8.99
C ILE A 35 6.20 -16.31 -9.50
N PRO A 36 6.46 -16.92 -10.67
CA PRO A 36 7.78 -16.88 -11.30
C PRO A 36 8.24 -15.46 -11.65
N PHE A 37 9.55 -15.23 -11.64
CA PHE A 37 10.11 -13.90 -11.94
C PHE A 37 9.75 -13.42 -13.35
N GLU A 38 9.76 -14.33 -14.33
CA GLU A 38 9.36 -14.03 -15.71
C GLU A 38 7.92 -13.52 -15.79
N CYS A 39 6.99 -14.17 -15.09
CA CYS A 39 5.60 -13.72 -15.01
C CYS A 39 5.47 -12.35 -14.32
N PHE A 40 6.30 -12.08 -13.31
CA PHE A 40 6.34 -10.78 -12.67
C PHE A 40 6.76 -9.67 -13.65
N VAL A 41 7.81 -9.90 -14.43
CA VAL A 41 8.34 -8.92 -15.38
C VAL A 41 7.42 -8.75 -16.59
N GLU A 42 6.94 -9.86 -17.18
CA GLU A 42 6.21 -9.84 -18.45
C GLU A 42 4.73 -9.52 -18.30
N GLU A 43 4.12 -9.85 -17.17
CA GLU A 43 2.67 -9.70 -16.95
C GLU A 43 2.33 -8.76 -15.81
N GLU A 44 2.88 -8.97 -14.60
CA GLU A 44 2.46 -8.25 -13.39
C GLU A 44 2.86 -6.78 -13.42
N ILE A 45 4.13 -6.45 -13.69
CA ILE A 45 4.57 -5.05 -13.79
C ILE A 45 3.78 -4.29 -14.84
N PRO A 46 3.68 -4.76 -16.13
CA PRO A 46 2.90 -4.06 -17.13
C PRO A 46 1.43 -3.89 -16.74
N ARG A 47 0.83 -4.90 -16.12
CA ARG A 47 -0.56 -4.82 -15.64
C ARG A 47 -0.72 -3.73 -14.59
N ARG A 48 0.17 -3.66 -13.58
CA ARG A 48 0.11 -2.64 -12.52
C ARG A 48 0.31 -1.23 -13.08
N LEU A 49 1.20 -1.05 -14.03
CA LEU A 49 1.42 0.24 -14.67
C LEU A 49 0.18 0.69 -15.47
N ARG A 50 -0.50 -0.21 -16.18
CA ARG A 50 -1.76 0.11 -16.86
C ARG A 50 -2.90 0.41 -15.88
N CYS A 51 -3.01 -0.35 -14.80
CA CYS A 51 -3.98 -0.08 -13.73
C CYS A 51 -3.77 1.30 -13.09
N ALA A 52 -2.52 1.70 -12.86
CA ALA A 52 -2.20 3.04 -12.34
C ALA A 52 -2.63 4.16 -13.30
N GLN A 53 -2.73 3.88 -14.60
CA GLN A 53 -3.22 4.78 -15.63
C GLN A 53 -4.75 4.69 -15.85
N GLY A 54 -5.45 3.92 -15.03
CA GLY A 54 -6.89 3.70 -15.17
C GLY A 54 -7.27 2.75 -16.29
N ARG A 55 -6.32 1.97 -16.83
CA ARG A 55 -6.55 0.99 -17.90
C ARG A 55 -6.58 -0.43 -17.36
N ASP A 56 -7.31 -1.32 -18.04
CA ASP A 56 -7.42 -2.75 -17.70
C ASP A 56 -7.89 -3.00 -16.26
N LEU A 57 -8.73 -2.12 -15.73
CA LEU A 57 -9.29 -2.28 -14.39
C LEU A 57 -10.38 -3.35 -14.39
N LEU A 58 -10.30 -4.27 -13.45
CA LEU A 58 -11.38 -5.22 -13.19
C LEU A 58 -12.61 -4.46 -12.64
N PRO A 59 -13.83 -4.99 -12.85
CA PRO A 59 -15.05 -4.39 -12.31
C PRO A 59 -14.93 -4.08 -10.80
N GLY A 60 -15.34 -2.88 -10.40
CA GLY A 60 -15.27 -2.44 -9.01
C GLY A 60 -13.88 -2.03 -8.51
N ARG A 61 -12.86 -2.05 -9.37
CA ARG A 61 -11.52 -1.53 -9.04
C ARG A 61 -11.38 -0.07 -9.45
N VAL A 62 -10.49 0.63 -8.76
CA VAL A 62 -10.09 2.00 -9.09
C VAL A 62 -8.61 2.00 -9.46
N PRO A 63 -8.10 3.05 -10.14
CA PRO A 63 -6.66 3.21 -10.37
C PRO A 63 -5.89 3.16 -9.06
N GLU A 64 -4.78 2.45 -9.06
CA GLU A 64 -3.94 2.22 -7.89
C GLU A 64 -2.46 2.22 -8.29
N THR A 65 -1.64 2.99 -7.59
CA THR A 65 -0.19 2.99 -7.79
C THR A 65 0.50 2.22 -6.68
N TYR A 66 1.43 1.35 -7.05
CA TYR A 66 2.30 0.63 -6.14
C TYR A 66 3.58 1.43 -5.93
N PHE A 67 3.84 1.85 -4.70
CA PHE A 67 5.07 2.51 -4.29
C PHE A 67 5.87 1.60 -3.38
N PHE A 68 7.11 1.32 -3.76
CA PHE A 68 8.04 0.67 -2.86
C PHE A 68 8.73 1.70 -1.96
N LEU A 69 8.83 1.38 -0.68
CA LEU A 69 9.67 2.13 0.26
C LEU A 69 11.08 1.59 0.18
N TRP A 70 12.01 2.43 -0.20
CA TRP A 70 13.42 2.11 -0.31
C TRP A 70 14.20 2.66 0.87
N ASP A 71 15.13 1.86 1.42
CA ASP A 71 16.17 2.30 2.34
C ASP A 71 17.53 2.09 1.67
N GLY A 72 18.12 3.19 1.17
CA GLY A 72 19.23 3.10 0.22
C GLY A 72 18.79 2.35 -1.04
N ASP A 73 19.48 1.26 -1.36
CA ASP A 73 19.27 0.46 -2.56
C ASP A 73 18.36 -0.78 -2.32
N THR A 74 17.71 -0.85 -1.16
CA THR A 74 16.89 -2.00 -0.78
C THR A 74 15.44 -1.61 -0.56
N PRO A 75 14.47 -2.19 -1.30
CA PRO A 75 13.06 -1.99 -1.02
C PRO A 75 12.65 -2.80 0.21
N VAL A 76 12.03 -2.15 1.19
CA VAL A 76 11.69 -2.70 2.52
C VAL A 76 10.20 -2.84 2.78
N ALA A 77 9.37 -2.17 1.98
CA ALA A 77 7.92 -2.22 2.13
C ALA A 77 7.22 -1.85 0.80
N LEU A 78 5.94 -2.24 0.70
CA LEU A 78 5.04 -1.83 -0.39
C LEU A 78 3.90 -1.00 0.18
N PHE A 79 3.58 0.11 -0.48
CA PHE A 79 2.41 0.96 -0.26
C PHE A 79 1.59 1.03 -1.54
N LYS A 80 0.35 0.58 -1.48
CA LYS A 80 -0.62 0.66 -2.57
C LYS A 80 -1.50 1.87 -2.33
N VAL A 81 -1.48 2.84 -3.24
CA VAL A 81 -2.27 4.07 -3.11
C VAL A 81 -3.32 4.11 -4.19
N ARG A 82 -4.59 4.05 -3.79
CA ARG A 82 -5.76 4.20 -4.66
C ARG A 82 -6.01 5.66 -4.95
N HIS A 83 -6.26 5.98 -6.20
CA HIS A 83 -6.35 7.38 -6.66
C HIS A 83 -7.63 8.08 -6.22
N PHE A 84 -8.69 7.31 -5.92
CA PHE A 84 -9.96 7.82 -5.38
C PHE A 84 -10.74 6.66 -4.74
N LEU A 85 -11.86 6.97 -4.08
CA LEU A 85 -12.72 5.97 -3.45
C LEU A 85 -14.02 5.76 -4.24
N ASN A 86 -14.39 4.50 -4.39
CA ASN A 86 -15.75 4.09 -4.67
C ASN A 86 -16.49 3.73 -3.37
N ASP A 87 -17.76 3.38 -3.45
CA ASP A 87 -18.58 3.08 -2.26
C ASP A 87 -18.05 1.90 -1.43
N ALA A 88 -17.53 0.86 -2.10
CA ALA A 88 -16.95 -0.30 -1.42
C ALA A 88 -15.68 0.07 -0.64
N LEU A 89 -14.81 0.90 -1.23
CA LEU A 89 -13.59 1.37 -0.58
C LEU A 89 -13.88 2.34 0.56
N ARG A 90 -14.90 3.21 0.42
CA ARG A 90 -15.33 4.12 1.51
C ARG A 90 -15.77 3.37 2.75
N LYS A 91 -16.44 2.25 2.55
CA LYS A 91 -16.95 1.38 3.64
C LYS A 91 -15.92 0.35 4.11
N GLY A 92 -14.86 0.13 3.35
CA GLY A 92 -13.90 -0.95 3.56
C GLY A 92 -12.46 -0.49 3.74
N SER A 93 -11.60 -0.90 2.81
CA SER A 93 -10.14 -0.76 2.94
C SER A 93 -9.59 0.66 2.70
N GLY A 94 -10.41 1.58 2.22
CA GLY A 94 -9.99 2.96 2.01
C GLY A 94 -8.95 3.16 0.89
N HIS A 95 -8.14 4.21 1.03
CA HIS A 95 -7.17 4.63 0.01
C HIS A 95 -5.89 3.80 -0.03
N MET A 96 -5.49 3.17 1.08
CA MET A 96 -4.18 2.53 1.16
C MET A 96 -4.22 1.13 1.73
N GLY A 97 -3.40 0.25 1.11
CA GLY A 97 -2.95 -0.99 1.69
C GLY A 97 -1.42 -0.97 1.74
N TYR A 98 -0.82 -1.46 2.81
CA TYR A 98 0.63 -1.52 2.92
C TYR A 98 1.12 -2.71 3.72
N GLY A 99 2.35 -3.13 3.44
CA GLY A 99 3.04 -4.19 4.14
C GLY A 99 4.53 -3.95 4.17
N VAL A 100 5.18 -4.36 5.26
CA VAL A 100 6.63 -4.32 5.44
C VAL A 100 7.18 -5.73 5.28
N ARG A 101 8.25 -5.87 4.52
CA ARG A 101 8.99 -7.14 4.39
C ARG A 101 9.16 -7.79 5.75
N ARG A 102 8.94 -9.09 5.82
CA ARG A 102 9.01 -9.84 7.08
C ARG A 102 10.35 -9.64 7.79
N THR A 103 11.44 -9.71 7.05
CA THR A 103 12.81 -9.51 7.54
C THR A 103 13.15 -8.07 7.97
N CYS A 104 12.29 -7.10 7.61
CA CYS A 104 12.50 -5.68 7.89
C CYS A 104 11.57 -5.13 8.99
N ARG A 105 10.72 -5.94 9.58
CA ARG A 105 9.76 -5.51 10.61
C ARG A 105 10.44 -5.05 11.91
N GLY A 106 9.70 -4.28 12.72
CA GLY A 106 10.21 -3.78 14.00
C GLY A 106 11.14 -2.57 13.90
N ARG A 107 11.42 -2.08 12.69
CA ARG A 107 12.36 -0.95 12.44
C ARG A 107 11.67 0.38 12.15
N GLY A 108 10.35 0.47 12.34
CA GLY A 108 9.58 1.70 12.12
C GLY A 108 9.30 2.05 10.66
N TYR A 109 9.54 1.14 9.72
CA TYR A 109 9.31 1.38 8.29
C TYR A 109 7.84 1.64 7.94
N ALA A 110 6.91 0.96 8.60
CA ALA A 110 5.48 1.22 8.39
C ALA A 110 5.11 2.67 8.70
N THR A 111 5.55 3.20 9.84
CA THR A 111 5.25 4.58 10.25
C THR A 111 5.90 5.61 9.32
N ARG A 112 7.20 5.44 9.04
CA ARG A 112 7.94 6.39 8.18
C ARG A 112 7.50 6.32 6.72
N GLY A 113 7.24 5.10 6.22
CA GLY A 113 6.73 4.89 4.87
C GLY A 113 5.32 5.45 4.70
N LEU A 114 4.45 5.28 5.70
CA LEU A 114 3.11 5.85 5.67
C LEU A 114 3.15 7.40 5.61
N ALA A 115 4.07 8.04 6.32
CA ALA A 115 4.26 9.50 6.24
C ALA A 115 4.57 9.94 4.79
N LEU A 116 5.46 9.23 4.11
CA LEU A 116 5.78 9.50 2.70
C LEU A 116 4.61 9.17 1.75
N ALA A 117 3.88 8.09 2.02
CA ALA A 117 2.72 7.69 1.21
C ALA A 117 1.56 8.71 1.33
N ILE A 118 1.38 9.32 2.50
CA ILE A 118 0.41 10.42 2.70
C ILE A 118 0.79 11.63 1.84
N GLN A 119 2.07 11.98 1.73
CA GLN A 119 2.51 13.07 0.86
C GLN A 119 2.18 12.77 -0.60
N LYS A 120 2.43 11.54 -1.07
CA LYS A 120 2.03 11.11 -2.42
C LYS A 120 0.52 11.15 -2.63
N ALA A 121 -0.25 10.70 -1.65
CA ALA A 121 -1.70 10.71 -1.73
C ALA A 121 -2.28 12.13 -1.83
N ARG A 122 -1.69 13.13 -1.16
CA ARG A 122 -2.11 14.54 -1.29
C ARG A 122 -2.04 15.06 -2.72
N GLU A 123 -1.13 14.54 -3.53
CA GLU A 123 -0.98 14.91 -4.94
C GLU A 123 -1.96 14.18 -5.87
N MET A 124 -2.56 13.08 -5.39
CA MET A 124 -3.28 12.12 -6.24
C MET A 124 -4.78 12.05 -5.96
N VAL A 125 -5.20 12.15 -4.68
CA VAL A 125 -6.58 11.88 -4.30
C VAL A 125 -7.42 13.16 -4.25
N PRO A 126 -8.68 13.11 -4.72
CA PRO A 126 -9.58 14.26 -4.69
C PRO A 126 -10.27 14.47 -3.34
N GLU A 127 -10.23 13.47 -2.47
CA GLU A 127 -10.87 13.53 -1.15
C GLU A 127 -10.08 14.43 -0.19
N ASN A 128 -10.79 15.08 0.75
CA ASN A 128 -10.18 15.94 1.78
C ASN A 128 -9.57 15.16 2.94
N GLU A 129 -9.84 13.87 3.00
CA GLU A 129 -9.33 12.95 4.01
C GLU A 129 -8.89 11.64 3.37
N LEU A 130 -7.82 11.05 3.89
CA LEU A 130 -7.47 9.68 3.60
C LEU A 130 -8.28 8.74 4.48
N TYR A 131 -8.89 7.75 3.86
CA TYR A 131 -9.60 6.66 4.52
C TYR A 131 -8.65 5.47 4.61
N LEU A 132 -8.47 4.95 5.84
CA LEU A 132 -7.67 3.77 6.11
C LEU A 132 -8.43 2.82 7.01
N SER A 133 -7.97 1.58 7.09
CA SER A 133 -8.49 0.61 8.04
C SER A 133 -7.35 -0.24 8.61
N ALA A 134 -7.58 -0.82 9.78
CA ALA A 134 -6.69 -1.79 10.39
C ALA A 134 -7.52 -2.86 11.10
N GLY A 135 -7.18 -4.12 10.91
CA GLY A 135 -7.80 -5.21 11.66
C GLY A 135 -7.59 -5.05 13.16
N LYS A 136 -8.53 -5.51 13.97
CA LYS A 136 -8.46 -5.44 15.45
C LYS A 136 -7.18 -6.09 15.99
N GLU A 137 -6.71 -7.15 15.34
CA GLU A 137 -5.47 -7.85 15.70
C GLU A 137 -4.21 -7.15 15.18
N ASN A 138 -4.34 -6.24 14.21
CA ASN A 138 -3.22 -5.55 13.59
C ASN A 138 -2.92 -4.20 14.25
N LEU A 139 -2.58 -4.23 15.53
CA LEU A 139 -2.26 -3.03 16.31
C LEU A 139 -1.04 -2.28 15.78
N ALA A 140 -0.11 -2.96 15.12
CA ALA A 140 1.05 -2.31 14.50
C ALA A 140 0.62 -1.34 13.40
N SER A 141 -0.32 -1.74 12.54
CA SER A 141 -0.89 -0.87 11.50
C SER A 141 -1.66 0.30 12.12
N LEU A 142 -2.52 0.06 13.12
CA LEU A 142 -3.24 1.12 13.80
C LEU A 142 -2.28 2.15 14.42
N ARG A 143 -1.24 1.69 15.11
CA ARG A 143 -0.23 2.59 15.71
C ARG A 143 0.49 3.43 14.66
N ALA A 144 0.84 2.84 13.50
CA ALA A 144 1.46 3.58 12.41
C ALA A 144 0.53 4.68 11.88
N GLN A 145 -0.76 4.40 11.75
CA GLN A 145 -1.77 5.37 11.33
C GLN A 145 -1.93 6.50 12.34
N LEU A 146 -2.11 6.17 13.62
CA LEU A 146 -2.26 7.17 14.70
C LEU A 146 -1.02 8.07 14.83
N LYS A 147 0.19 7.53 14.71
CA LYS A 147 1.44 8.31 14.71
C LYS A 147 1.55 9.26 13.51
N ASN A 148 0.81 9.03 12.45
CA ASN A 148 0.71 9.89 11.28
C ASN A 148 -0.51 10.83 11.30
N GLY A 149 -1.09 11.05 12.47
CA GLY A 149 -2.19 12.01 12.63
C GLY A 149 -3.57 11.45 12.31
N ALA A 150 -3.70 10.13 12.17
CA ALA A 150 -5.01 9.52 12.00
C ALA A 150 -5.83 9.61 13.30
N TYR A 151 -7.13 9.71 13.14
CA TYR A 151 -8.09 9.51 14.22
C TYR A 151 -9.01 8.34 13.89
N ILE A 152 -9.52 7.66 14.91
CA ILE A 152 -10.50 6.58 14.73
C ILE A 152 -11.86 7.22 14.45
N HIS A 153 -12.35 7.08 13.23
CA HIS A 153 -13.65 7.57 12.81
C HIS A 153 -14.77 6.68 13.35
N HIS A 154 -14.61 5.36 13.19
CA HIS A 154 -15.52 4.34 13.74
C HIS A 154 -14.81 2.98 13.78
N GLN A 155 -15.48 1.99 14.34
CA GLN A 155 -15.00 0.62 14.42
C GLN A 155 -16.19 -0.36 14.40
N ASP A 156 -15.91 -1.57 14.00
CA ASP A 156 -16.81 -2.72 14.12
C ASP A 156 -16.15 -3.87 14.89
N GLY A 157 -16.69 -5.08 14.79
CA GLY A 157 -16.12 -6.26 15.45
C GLY A 157 -14.77 -6.70 14.90
N GLU A 158 -14.44 -6.31 13.68
CA GLU A 158 -13.26 -6.81 12.95
C GLU A 158 -12.18 -5.75 12.73
N LYS A 159 -12.57 -4.47 12.56
CA LYS A 159 -11.68 -3.40 12.12
C LYS A 159 -11.87 -2.08 12.87
N TYR A 160 -10.79 -1.30 12.89
CA TYR A 160 -10.78 0.14 13.07
C TYR A 160 -10.79 0.83 11.71
N TYR A 161 -11.61 1.85 11.57
CA TYR A 161 -11.66 2.71 10.38
C TYR A 161 -11.14 4.08 10.77
N THR A 162 -10.06 4.49 10.18
CA THR A 162 -9.35 5.73 10.53
C THR A 162 -9.38 6.73 9.39
N ARG A 163 -9.16 7.99 9.73
CA ARG A 163 -9.09 9.11 8.78
C ARG A 163 -7.86 9.96 9.08
N ILE A 164 -7.26 10.48 8.01
CA ILE A 164 -6.19 11.48 8.09
C ILE A 164 -6.61 12.67 7.25
N LYS A 165 -6.64 13.86 7.83
CA LYS A 165 -6.90 15.10 7.08
C LYS A 165 -5.73 15.42 6.16
N LEU A 166 -6.03 15.78 4.93
CA LEU A 166 -5.05 16.11 3.89
C LEU A 166 -4.73 17.61 3.83
#